data_c0775a813b13fc360890f5c346771c6f
#
_entry.id   c0775a813b13fc360890f5c346771c6f
#
_cell.length_a   1.000
_cell.length_b   1.000
_cell.length_c   1.000
_cell.angle_alpha   90.00
_cell.angle_beta   90.00
_cell.angle_gamma   90.00
#
_symmetry.space_group_name_H-M   'P 1'
#
loop_
_entity.id
_entity.type
_entity.pdbx_description
1 polymer ?
#
loop_
_entity_poly.entity_id
_entity_poly.type
_entity_poly.pdbx_seq_one_letter_code
_entity_poly.pdbx_strand_id
1 'polypeptide(L)'
;MDKMELKALGKINLGLDVLGRRENGYHDVRMVMQTVYLYDQIRMEKTKKPGIELLTNLFYLPVNENNLAYQAADLLMKEFHVKEGVKITLDKHIPVAAGMAGGSSNAAAVLFGINRMFSLGLSQKELMERGVTLGADVPYCVMRGTVLAEGIGEILTPLPACPKCHVLIAKPPISVSTKLVYEKL
;
A
#
# COMPACT_ATOMS: atom_id res chain seq x y z
N MET A 1 -17.61 13.48 -6.55
CA MET A 1 -16.77 12.91 -7.66
C MET A 1 -17.16 11.45 -7.82
N ASP A 2 -17.65 11.04 -8.97
CA ASP A 2 -18.22 9.69 -9.15
C ASP A 2 -17.26 8.68 -9.76
N LYS A 3 -16.20 9.16 -10.41
CA LYS A 3 -15.12 8.33 -10.98
C LYS A 3 -13.77 8.96 -10.68
N MET A 4 -12.77 8.10 -10.49
CA MET A 4 -11.38 8.52 -10.21
C MET A 4 -10.40 7.48 -10.76
N GLU A 5 -9.27 7.97 -11.28
CA GLU A 5 -8.11 7.14 -11.63
C GLU A 5 -6.91 7.54 -10.78
N LEU A 6 -6.20 6.55 -10.25
CA LEU A 6 -5.08 6.73 -9.35
C LEU A 6 -3.90 5.85 -9.77
N LYS A 7 -2.69 6.32 -9.51
CA LYS A 7 -1.45 5.55 -9.62
C LYS A 7 -1.01 5.10 -8.24
N ALA A 8 -1.01 3.80 -8.00
CA ALA A 8 -0.48 3.16 -6.81
C ALA A 8 1.00 2.84 -7.03
N LEU A 9 1.87 3.75 -6.59
CA LEU A 9 3.32 3.70 -6.86
C LEU A 9 4.01 2.64 -6.00
N GLY A 10 4.92 1.87 -6.59
CA GLY A 10 5.77 0.94 -5.86
C GLY A 10 6.87 1.62 -5.06
N LYS A 11 7.53 0.84 -4.21
CA LYS A 11 8.71 1.30 -3.45
C LYS A 11 9.86 0.31 -3.60
N ILE A 12 11.04 0.81 -3.34
CA ILE A 12 12.27 0.02 -3.09
C ILE A 12 12.87 0.45 -1.76
N ASN A 13 13.74 -0.38 -1.20
CA ASN A 13 14.61 -0.01 -0.09
C ASN A 13 16.00 0.30 -0.66
N LEU A 14 16.48 1.53 -0.47
CA LEU A 14 17.84 1.93 -0.85
C LEU A 14 18.88 1.37 0.13
N GLY A 15 18.48 1.13 1.36
CA GLY A 15 19.23 0.47 2.41
C GLY A 15 18.26 -0.12 3.43
N LEU A 16 18.64 -1.25 4.05
CA LEU A 16 17.87 -1.90 5.09
C LEU A 16 18.83 -2.58 6.06
N ASP A 17 18.76 -2.20 7.33
CA ASP A 17 19.43 -2.85 8.44
C ASP A 17 18.38 -3.52 9.34
N VAL A 18 18.67 -4.73 9.79
CA VAL A 18 17.91 -5.42 10.84
C VAL A 18 18.66 -5.22 12.15
N LEU A 19 18.03 -4.49 13.08
CA LEU A 19 18.68 -4.06 14.33
C LEU A 19 18.53 -5.08 15.46
N GLY A 20 17.46 -5.86 15.42
CA GLY A 20 17.21 -6.88 16.44
C GLY A 20 15.83 -7.49 16.35
N ARG A 21 15.63 -8.58 17.08
CA ARG A 21 14.33 -9.27 17.16
C ARG A 21 13.59 -8.83 18.42
N ARG A 22 12.31 -8.52 18.29
CA ARG A 22 11.40 -8.21 19.40
C ARG A 22 10.84 -9.49 20.02
N GLU A 23 10.37 -9.43 21.26
CA GLU A 23 9.68 -10.55 21.93
C GLU A 23 8.43 -11.02 21.20
N ASN A 24 7.75 -10.12 20.48
CA ASN A 24 6.54 -10.42 19.69
C ASN A 24 6.86 -11.08 18.33
N GLY A 25 8.14 -11.40 18.06
CA GLY A 25 8.60 -12.06 16.83
C GLY A 25 8.86 -11.14 15.65
N TYR A 26 8.51 -9.84 15.73
CA TYR A 26 8.90 -8.85 14.73
C TYR A 26 10.37 -8.46 14.89
N HIS A 27 10.94 -7.83 13.86
CA HIS A 27 12.29 -7.28 13.90
C HIS A 27 12.26 -5.77 13.87
N ASP A 28 13.10 -5.15 14.69
CA ASP A 28 13.41 -3.73 14.54
C ASP A 28 14.27 -3.55 13.30
N VAL A 29 13.86 -2.65 12.45
CA VAL A 29 14.54 -2.33 11.20
C VAL A 29 14.86 -0.84 11.13
N ARG A 30 15.88 -0.51 10.34
CA ARG A 30 16.15 0.85 9.87
C ARG A 30 16.36 0.79 8.38
N MET A 31 15.50 1.46 7.62
CA MET A 31 15.56 1.40 6.17
C MET A 31 15.25 2.74 5.52
N VAL A 32 15.88 2.99 4.39
CA VAL A 32 15.58 4.13 3.54
C VAL A 32 14.68 3.65 2.41
N MET A 33 13.41 4.01 2.48
CA MET A 33 12.42 3.70 1.46
C MET A 33 12.38 4.78 0.39
N GLN A 34 12.25 4.36 -0.87
CA GLN A 34 12.14 5.25 -2.02
C GLN A 34 10.96 4.85 -2.91
N THR A 35 10.08 5.81 -3.18
CA THR A 35 9.02 5.63 -4.18
C THR A 35 9.61 5.58 -5.58
N VAL A 36 9.18 4.61 -6.39
CA VAL A 36 9.58 4.46 -7.80
C VAL A 36 8.40 4.63 -8.73
N TYR A 37 8.64 5.07 -9.98
CA TYR A 37 7.58 5.28 -10.97
C TYR A 37 7.24 3.99 -11.74
N LEU A 38 7.15 2.89 -11.01
CA LEU A 38 6.46 1.66 -11.41
C LEU A 38 5.19 1.58 -10.58
N TYR A 39 4.01 1.47 -11.20
CA TYR A 39 2.74 1.62 -10.51
C TYR A 39 1.67 0.69 -11.04
N ASP A 40 0.74 0.34 -10.16
CA ASP A 40 -0.55 -0.23 -10.54
C ASP A 40 -1.54 0.88 -10.84
N GLN A 41 -2.40 0.70 -11.83
CA GLN A 41 -3.47 1.63 -12.12
C GLN A 41 -4.74 1.22 -11.37
N ILE A 42 -5.36 2.16 -10.68
CA ILE A 42 -6.59 1.93 -9.93
C ILE A 42 -7.67 2.82 -10.50
N ARG A 43 -8.76 2.23 -10.95
CA ARG A 43 -9.98 2.94 -11.33
C ARG A 43 -11.04 2.69 -10.27
N MET A 44 -11.67 3.75 -9.81
CA MET A 44 -12.73 3.70 -8.80
C MET A 44 -13.97 4.41 -9.33
N GLU A 45 -15.13 3.83 -9.09
CA GLU A 45 -16.44 4.37 -9.53
C GLU A 45 -17.48 4.13 -8.43
N LYS A 46 -18.24 5.19 -8.07
CA LYS A 46 -19.40 5.04 -7.18
C LYS A 46 -20.47 4.20 -7.83
N THR A 47 -21.12 3.36 -7.04
CA THR A 47 -22.25 2.56 -7.48
C THR A 47 -23.48 2.83 -6.61
N LYS A 48 -24.69 2.75 -7.21
CA LYS A 48 -25.95 2.88 -6.46
C LYS A 48 -26.19 1.66 -5.54
N LYS A 49 -25.71 0.49 -5.96
CA LYS A 49 -25.81 -0.73 -5.16
C LYS A 49 -24.76 -0.66 -4.04
N PRO A 50 -25.16 -0.75 -2.76
CA PRO A 50 -24.22 -0.79 -1.64
C PRO A 50 -23.23 -1.94 -1.76
N GLY A 51 -22.04 -1.75 -1.18
CA GLY A 51 -20.98 -2.75 -1.12
C GLY A 51 -19.75 -2.41 -1.97
N ILE A 52 -18.81 -3.33 -2.00
CA ILE A 52 -17.53 -3.19 -2.69
C ILE A 52 -17.46 -4.26 -3.78
N GLU A 53 -17.28 -3.83 -5.01
CA GLU A 53 -16.95 -4.69 -6.15
C GLU A 53 -15.47 -4.47 -6.49
N LEU A 54 -14.65 -5.53 -6.39
CA LEU A 54 -13.24 -5.49 -6.74
C LEU A 54 -12.97 -6.36 -7.95
N LEU A 55 -12.24 -5.82 -8.92
CA LEU A 55 -11.78 -6.52 -10.11
C LEU A 55 -10.26 -6.37 -10.25
N THR A 56 -9.59 -7.36 -10.85
CA THR A 56 -8.17 -7.31 -11.17
C THR A 56 -7.87 -8.06 -12.46
N ASN A 57 -6.79 -7.65 -13.16
CA ASN A 57 -6.26 -8.36 -14.33
C ASN A 57 -5.51 -9.66 -13.99
N LEU A 58 -5.26 -9.94 -12.70
CA LEU A 58 -4.55 -11.14 -12.24
C LEU A 58 -5.53 -12.11 -11.57
N PHE A 59 -5.93 -13.15 -12.28
CA PHE A 59 -6.97 -14.12 -11.87
C PHE A 59 -6.67 -14.85 -10.54
N TYR A 60 -5.41 -14.94 -10.14
CA TYR A 60 -4.98 -15.60 -8.90
C TYR A 60 -5.00 -14.70 -7.66
N LEU A 61 -5.23 -13.40 -7.84
CA LEU A 61 -5.38 -12.49 -6.69
C LEU A 61 -6.82 -12.51 -6.18
N PRO A 62 -7.01 -12.49 -4.84
CA PRO A 62 -8.35 -12.42 -4.27
C PRO A 62 -9.03 -11.09 -4.63
N VAL A 63 -10.35 -11.13 -4.83
CA VAL A 63 -11.20 -9.97 -5.12
C VAL A 63 -12.22 -9.73 -3.99
N ASN A 64 -11.91 -10.18 -2.80
CA ASN A 64 -12.73 -10.11 -1.59
C ASN A 64 -11.92 -9.54 -0.42
N GLU A 65 -12.38 -9.77 0.82
CA GLU A 65 -11.77 -9.31 2.07
C GLU A 65 -10.31 -9.77 2.30
N ASN A 66 -9.80 -10.70 1.51
CA ASN A 66 -8.40 -11.11 1.55
C ASN A 66 -7.49 -10.19 0.70
N ASN A 67 -8.05 -9.16 0.04
CA ASN A 67 -7.30 -8.17 -0.72
C ASN A 67 -7.20 -6.86 0.06
N LEU A 68 -5.99 -6.31 0.22
CA LEU A 68 -5.75 -5.08 0.98
C LEU A 68 -6.50 -3.87 0.41
N ALA A 69 -6.70 -3.80 -0.91
CA ALA A 69 -7.49 -2.74 -1.53
C ALA A 69 -8.97 -2.83 -1.15
N TYR A 70 -9.52 -4.05 -1.06
CA TYR A 70 -10.87 -4.28 -0.55
C TYR A 70 -10.97 -3.87 0.91
N GLN A 71 -10.03 -4.33 1.75
CA GLN A 71 -9.99 -3.99 3.18
C GLN A 71 -9.90 -2.48 3.41
N ALA A 72 -9.11 -1.76 2.60
CA ALA A 72 -8.99 -0.31 2.68
C ALA A 72 -10.31 0.41 2.40
N ALA A 73 -11.07 -0.04 1.40
CA ALA A 73 -12.40 0.49 1.11
C ALA A 73 -13.39 0.16 2.24
N ASP A 74 -13.41 -1.12 2.67
CA ASP A 74 -14.31 -1.61 3.72
C ASP A 74 -14.10 -0.87 5.04
N LEU A 75 -12.84 -0.63 5.42
CA LEU A 75 -12.47 0.10 6.63
C LEU A 75 -13.12 1.48 6.68
N LEU A 76 -12.90 2.30 5.65
CA LEU A 76 -13.43 3.66 5.64
C LEU A 76 -14.94 3.69 5.40
N MET A 77 -15.46 2.84 4.52
CA MET A 77 -16.90 2.81 4.25
C MET A 77 -17.69 2.38 5.48
N LYS A 78 -17.18 1.46 6.29
CA LYS A 78 -17.81 1.06 7.56
C LYS A 78 -17.70 2.16 8.62
N GLU A 79 -16.49 2.71 8.82
CA GLU A 79 -16.24 3.74 9.82
C GLU A 79 -17.12 4.98 9.61
N PHE A 80 -17.29 5.41 8.35
CA PHE A 80 -18.05 6.60 8.00
C PHE A 80 -19.49 6.31 7.55
N HIS A 81 -19.96 5.08 7.75
CA HIS A 81 -21.34 4.67 7.41
C HIS A 81 -21.77 5.04 5.98
N VAL A 82 -20.86 4.87 5.00
CA VAL A 82 -21.12 5.15 3.59
C VAL A 82 -22.22 4.22 3.08
N LYS A 83 -23.29 4.79 2.49
CA LYS A 83 -24.46 4.04 2.01
C LYS A 83 -24.36 3.61 0.56
N GLU A 84 -23.63 4.38 -0.25
CA GLU A 84 -23.35 4.01 -1.65
C GLU A 84 -22.35 2.89 -1.72
N GLY A 85 -22.24 2.25 -2.89
CA GLY A 85 -21.18 1.28 -3.15
C GLY A 85 -20.01 1.88 -3.92
N VAL A 86 -18.97 1.07 -4.08
CA VAL A 86 -17.81 1.41 -4.91
C VAL A 86 -17.38 0.20 -5.74
N LYS A 87 -17.11 0.45 -7.01
CA LYS A 87 -16.42 -0.48 -7.90
C LYS A 87 -14.96 -0.06 -8.01
N ILE A 88 -14.06 -1.00 -7.76
CA ILE A 88 -12.59 -0.81 -7.81
C ILE A 88 -12.03 -1.77 -8.84
N THR A 89 -11.28 -1.25 -9.82
CA THR A 89 -10.56 -2.07 -10.79
C THR A 89 -9.06 -1.85 -10.60
N LEU A 90 -8.36 -2.93 -10.28
CA LEU A 90 -6.90 -2.95 -10.13
C LEU A 90 -6.27 -3.49 -11.40
N ASP A 91 -5.52 -2.65 -12.09
CA ASP A 91 -4.66 -3.06 -13.21
C ASP A 91 -3.21 -3.15 -12.70
N LYS A 92 -2.78 -4.38 -12.42
CA LYS A 92 -1.54 -4.72 -11.72
C LYS A 92 -0.37 -4.77 -12.69
N HIS A 93 0.66 -3.97 -12.41
CA HIS A 93 1.93 -3.92 -13.12
C HIS A 93 3.13 -4.13 -12.18
N ILE A 94 2.97 -3.79 -10.88
CA ILE A 94 4.00 -4.08 -9.88
C ILE A 94 4.04 -5.60 -9.67
N PRO A 95 5.22 -6.25 -9.83
CA PRO A 95 5.34 -7.69 -9.61
C PRO A 95 4.87 -8.10 -8.21
N VAL A 96 4.04 -9.14 -8.16
CA VAL A 96 3.53 -9.66 -6.88
C VAL A 96 4.65 -10.34 -6.11
N ALA A 97 4.66 -10.18 -4.79
CA ALA A 97 5.66 -10.73 -3.87
C ALA A 97 7.12 -10.35 -4.24
N ALA A 98 7.33 -9.12 -4.70
CA ALA A 98 8.63 -8.60 -5.11
C ALA A 98 9.27 -7.64 -4.08
N GLY A 99 8.72 -7.52 -2.88
CA GLY A 99 9.21 -6.57 -1.86
C GLY A 99 8.94 -5.09 -2.21
N MET A 100 8.12 -4.82 -3.24
CA MET A 100 7.84 -3.48 -3.76
C MET A 100 6.55 -2.86 -3.20
N ALA A 101 5.96 -3.47 -2.18
CA ALA A 101 4.74 -3.02 -1.50
C ALA A 101 3.53 -2.82 -2.42
N GLY A 102 3.38 -3.59 -3.53
CA GLY A 102 2.29 -3.42 -4.48
C GLY A 102 0.89 -3.48 -3.86
N GLY A 103 0.63 -4.45 -2.96
CA GLY A 103 -0.62 -4.56 -2.22
C GLY A 103 -0.88 -3.38 -1.28
N SER A 104 0.14 -2.97 -0.52
CA SER A 104 0.07 -1.83 0.40
C SER A 104 -0.14 -0.51 -0.35
N SER A 105 0.49 -0.37 -1.52
CA SER A 105 0.30 0.79 -2.38
C SER A 105 -1.12 0.86 -2.95
N ASN A 106 -1.70 -0.30 -3.33
CA ASN A 106 -3.10 -0.35 -3.74
C ASN A 106 -4.03 0.06 -2.59
N ALA A 107 -3.81 -0.46 -1.38
CA ALA A 107 -4.58 -0.06 -0.20
C ALA A 107 -4.48 1.44 0.08
N ALA A 108 -3.27 2.01 0.07
CA ALA A 108 -3.04 3.44 0.27
C ALA A 108 -3.78 4.30 -0.77
N ALA A 109 -3.73 3.90 -2.05
CA ALA A 109 -4.45 4.60 -3.10
C ALA A 109 -5.97 4.49 -2.93
N VAL A 110 -6.49 3.34 -2.49
CA VAL A 110 -7.92 3.16 -2.20
C VAL A 110 -8.35 3.98 -0.98
N LEU A 111 -7.57 4.00 0.11
CA LEU A 111 -7.84 4.90 1.25
C LEU A 111 -7.98 6.34 0.80
N PHE A 112 -7.03 6.84 0.01
CA PHE A 112 -7.10 8.18 -0.56
C PHE A 112 -8.33 8.36 -1.45
N GLY A 113 -8.62 7.39 -2.32
CA GLY A 113 -9.75 7.43 -3.25
C GLY A 113 -11.10 7.49 -2.53
N ILE A 114 -11.34 6.61 -1.55
CA ILE A 114 -12.56 6.60 -0.73
C ILE A 114 -12.72 7.92 0.02
N ASN A 115 -11.64 8.41 0.68
CA ASN A 115 -11.65 9.70 1.37
C ASN A 115 -12.12 10.85 0.45
N ARG A 116 -11.59 10.89 -0.78
CA ARG A 116 -11.93 11.95 -1.75
C ARG A 116 -13.31 11.77 -2.36
N MET A 117 -13.67 10.55 -2.77
CA MET A 117 -14.95 10.28 -3.44
C MET A 117 -16.15 10.55 -2.53
N PHE A 118 -16.03 10.20 -1.26
CA PHE A 118 -17.11 10.36 -0.27
C PHE A 118 -16.93 11.59 0.64
N SER A 119 -15.92 12.42 0.36
CA SER A 119 -15.67 13.69 1.07
C SER A 119 -15.55 13.49 2.60
N LEU A 120 -14.80 12.47 3.02
CA LEU A 120 -14.69 12.10 4.43
C LEU A 120 -13.87 13.10 5.25
N GLY A 121 -13.06 13.95 4.60
CA GLY A 121 -12.32 15.03 5.24
C GLY A 121 -11.04 14.59 5.97
N LEU A 122 -10.60 13.34 5.81
CA LEU A 122 -9.41 12.83 6.47
C LEU A 122 -8.13 13.47 5.92
N SER A 123 -7.25 13.87 6.84
CA SER A 123 -5.88 14.31 6.55
C SER A 123 -4.99 13.12 6.14
N GLN A 124 -3.82 13.42 5.57
CA GLN A 124 -2.82 12.40 5.25
C GLN A 124 -2.41 11.60 6.50
N LYS A 125 -2.22 12.27 7.64
CA LYS A 125 -1.86 11.63 8.90
C LYS A 125 -2.93 10.63 9.36
N GLU A 126 -4.20 11.02 9.32
CA GLU A 126 -5.32 10.16 9.70
C GLU A 126 -5.48 8.95 8.77
N LEU A 127 -5.16 9.10 7.46
CA LEU A 127 -5.10 7.98 6.53
C LEU A 127 -3.94 7.03 6.86
N MET A 128 -2.77 7.56 7.24
CA MET A 128 -1.61 6.76 7.65
C MET A 128 -1.91 5.95 8.92
N GLU A 129 -2.53 6.56 9.93
CA GLU A 129 -2.92 5.91 11.18
C GLU A 129 -3.85 4.71 10.94
N ARG A 130 -4.82 4.85 10.04
CA ARG A 130 -5.69 3.74 9.61
C ARG A 130 -4.95 2.72 8.77
N GLY A 131 -4.05 3.19 7.93
CA GLY A 131 -3.22 2.34 7.06
C GLY A 131 -2.37 1.33 7.81
N VAL A 132 -1.88 1.67 9.02
CA VAL A 132 -1.10 0.74 9.87
C VAL A 132 -1.87 -0.55 10.14
N THR A 133 -3.19 -0.49 10.32
CA THR A 133 -4.02 -1.67 10.61
C THR A 133 -4.12 -2.63 9.42
N LEU A 134 -3.88 -2.12 8.21
CA LEU A 134 -3.92 -2.90 6.97
C LEU A 134 -2.54 -3.52 6.65
N GLY A 135 -1.46 -2.86 7.05
CA GLY A 135 -0.11 -3.37 6.83
C GLY A 135 0.98 -2.31 7.08
N ALA A 136 2.17 -2.77 7.47
CA ALA A 136 3.28 -1.92 7.88
C ALA A 136 3.76 -0.95 6.78
N ASP A 137 3.69 -1.34 5.50
CA ASP A 137 4.09 -0.49 4.36
C ASP A 137 3.00 0.51 3.94
N VAL A 138 1.74 0.39 4.39
CA VAL A 138 0.63 1.25 3.94
C VAL A 138 0.84 2.71 4.31
N PRO A 139 1.28 3.06 5.54
CA PRO A 139 1.56 4.45 5.91
C PRO A 139 2.61 5.09 4.99
N TYR A 140 3.69 4.37 4.68
CA TYR A 140 4.69 4.85 3.73
C TYR A 140 4.09 5.08 2.33
N CYS A 141 3.26 4.15 1.84
CA CYS A 141 2.60 4.29 0.53
C CYS A 141 1.63 5.49 0.48
N VAL A 142 1.07 5.91 1.62
CA VAL A 142 0.30 7.16 1.74
C VAL A 142 1.23 8.39 1.73
N MET A 143 2.36 8.33 2.47
CA MET A 143 3.34 9.43 2.59
C MET A 143 4.11 9.64 1.29
N ARG A 144 4.70 8.58 0.74
CA ARG A 144 5.55 8.56 -0.47
C ARG A 144 6.89 9.31 -0.28
N GLY A 145 7.69 9.34 -1.34
CA GLY A 145 8.97 10.07 -1.37
C GLY A 145 10.16 9.24 -0.90
N THR A 146 11.18 9.93 -0.38
CA THR A 146 12.35 9.34 0.28
C THR A 146 12.13 9.43 1.78
N VAL A 147 12.14 8.31 2.49
CA VAL A 147 11.72 8.25 3.90
C VAL A 147 12.64 7.29 4.67
N LEU A 148 13.11 7.72 5.85
CA LEU A 148 13.66 6.83 6.85
C LEU A 148 12.50 6.14 7.57
N ALA A 149 12.49 4.82 7.55
CA ALA A 149 11.51 4.00 8.26
C ALA A 149 12.23 3.21 9.36
N GLU A 150 11.73 3.32 10.58
CA GLU A 150 12.26 2.69 11.79
C GLU A 150 11.14 1.91 12.52
N GLY A 151 11.49 1.25 13.64
CA GLY A 151 10.59 0.34 14.32
C GLY A 151 10.39 -0.95 13.51
N ILE A 152 9.16 -1.38 13.27
CA ILE A 152 8.84 -2.46 12.32
C ILE A 152 8.60 -1.93 10.89
N GLY A 153 8.91 -0.63 10.63
CA GLY A 153 8.71 0.09 9.38
C GLY A 153 7.62 1.17 9.44
N GLU A 154 7.02 1.40 10.62
CA GLU A 154 5.90 2.32 10.83
C GLU A 154 6.31 3.73 11.26
N ILE A 155 7.51 3.91 11.82
CA ILE A 155 8.02 5.21 12.23
C ILE A 155 8.70 5.87 11.04
N LEU A 156 8.03 6.87 10.47
CA LEU A 156 8.41 7.45 9.18
C LEU A 156 8.92 8.88 9.35
N THR A 157 10.17 9.11 8.93
CA THR A 157 10.80 10.44 8.91
C THR A 157 11.12 10.82 7.46
N PRO A 158 10.55 11.91 6.92
CA PRO A 158 10.88 12.37 5.57
C PRO A 158 12.37 12.71 5.45
N LEU A 159 12.98 12.31 4.34
CA LEU A 159 14.34 12.63 3.97
C LEU A 159 14.37 13.57 2.75
N PRO A 160 15.51 14.23 2.47
CA PRO A 160 15.70 14.95 1.21
C PRO A 160 15.39 14.06 0.01
N ALA A 161 14.79 14.65 -1.02
CA ALA A 161 14.40 13.91 -2.22
C ALA A 161 15.61 13.24 -2.88
N CYS A 162 15.45 11.97 -3.26
CA CYS A 162 16.45 11.28 -4.06
C CYS A 162 16.65 11.99 -5.41
N PRO A 163 17.87 12.13 -5.89
CA PRO A 163 18.13 12.66 -7.22
C PRO A 163 17.39 11.88 -8.31
N LYS A 164 17.01 12.57 -9.38
CA LYS A 164 16.39 11.90 -10.53
C LYS A 164 17.36 10.89 -11.12
N CYS A 165 16.96 9.63 -11.18
CA CYS A 165 17.75 8.53 -11.73
C CYS A 165 16.85 7.46 -12.34
N HIS A 166 17.44 6.59 -13.14
CA HIS A 166 16.79 5.38 -13.61
C HIS A 166 17.10 4.24 -12.66
N VAL A 167 16.08 3.44 -12.33
CA VAL A 167 16.21 2.27 -11.47
C VAL A 167 15.91 1.03 -12.31
N LEU A 168 16.89 0.15 -12.44
CA LEU A 168 16.71 -1.18 -13.06
C LEU A 168 16.33 -2.17 -11.96
N ILE A 169 15.21 -2.87 -12.13
CA ILE A 169 14.73 -3.88 -11.19
C ILE A 169 14.75 -5.23 -11.90
N ALA A 170 15.51 -6.18 -11.36
CA ALA A 170 15.53 -7.56 -11.81
C ALA A 170 14.89 -8.46 -10.75
N LYS A 171 13.78 -9.10 -11.09
CA LYS A 171 13.07 -10.04 -10.21
C LYS A 171 13.01 -11.41 -10.89
N PRO A 172 13.75 -12.43 -10.37
CA PRO A 172 13.64 -13.79 -10.88
C PRO A 172 12.24 -14.38 -10.62
N PRO A 173 11.81 -15.42 -11.32
CA PRO A 173 10.48 -16.03 -11.19
C PRO A 173 10.35 -16.92 -9.94
N ILE A 174 10.93 -16.49 -8.83
CA ILE A 174 10.82 -17.15 -7.53
C ILE A 174 10.14 -16.21 -6.54
N SER A 175 9.35 -16.78 -5.64
CA SER A 175 8.75 -16.04 -4.52
C SER A 175 9.52 -16.35 -3.25
N VAL A 176 9.95 -15.29 -2.55
CA VAL A 176 10.63 -15.40 -1.26
C VAL A 176 9.72 -14.80 -0.19
N SER A 177 9.42 -15.59 0.84
CA SER A 177 8.65 -15.09 1.99
C SER A 177 9.53 -14.16 2.82
N THR A 178 9.07 -12.93 3.04
CA THR A 178 9.73 -11.97 3.94
C THR A 178 9.95 -12.57 5.32
N LYS A 179 8.96 -13.30 5.85
CA LYS A 179 9.06 -14.00 7.14
C LYS A 179 10.23 -14.97 7.17
N LEU A 180 10.39 -15.81 6.13
CA LEU A 180 11.47 -16.78 6.05
C LEU A 180 12.85 -16.10 6.00
N VAL A 181 12.95 -14.95 5.35
CA VAL A 181 14.21 -14.18 5.29
C VAL A 181 14.55 -13.66 6.69
N TYR A 182 13.61 -13.01 7.36
CA TYR A 182 13.82 -12.47 8.71
C TYR A 182 14.07 -13.54 9.78
N GLU A 183 13.54 -14.74 9.63
CA GLU A 183 13.81 -15.87 10.53
C GLU A 183 15.24 -16.42 10.42
N LYS A 184 15.95 -16.07 9.35
CA LYS A 184 17.34 -16.54 9.10
C LYS A 184 18.40 -15.46 9.35
N LEU A 185 17.99 -14.27 9.73
CA LEU A 185 18.85 -13.16 10.14
C LEU A 185 18.99 -13.14 11.66
#